data_310bb68c291852b346b63a2aa6881d19
#
_entry.id   310bb68c291852b346b63a2aa6881d19
#
_cell.length_a   1.000
_cell.length_b   1.000
_cell.length_c   1.000
_cell.angle_alpha   90.00
_cell.angle_beta   90.00
_cell.angle_gamma   90.00
#
_symmetry.space_group_name_H-M   'P 1'
#
loop_
_entity.id
_entity.type
_entity.pdbx_description
1 polymer ?
#
loop_
_entity_poly.entity_id
_entity_poly.type
_entity_poly.pdbx_seq_one_letter_code
_entity_poly.pdbx_strand_id
1 'polypeptide(L)'
;VGSEMCIRDSLTTPFNKENYGALYAGRLTTYWPGILRNHGLMLRFGYQYQELDGKALYLPKHLLEKPRGYNFQYQTHRQWAFKADYALPIFSPDFSIGSLIYIRRMRANLFYDLSRNQARSKGAWTTQSSFGTDLIFDWNVLRMSYPITTGVRLIQPIDYGKFQVEALFSISF
;
A
#
# COMPACT_ATOMS: atom_id res chain seq x y z
N VAL A 1 8.10 19.71 -3.85
CA VAL A 1 7.54 19.03 -2.68
C VAL A 1 6.04 19.18 -2.77
N GLY A 2 5.33 18.14 -3.16
CA GLY A 2 3.87 18.10 -3.19
C GLY A 2 3.36 17.23 -2.06
N SER A 3 2.49 17.76 -1.22
CA SER A 3 1.71 16.98 -0.28
C SER A 3 0.28 16.91 -0.76
N GLU A 4 -0.21 15.70 -1.03
CA GLU A 4 -1.63 15.50 -1.33
C GLU A 4 -2.32 15.00 -0.07
N MET A 5 -3.29 15.77 0.40
CA MET A 5 -4.15 15.38 1.50
C MET A 5 -5.51 14.96 0.93
N CYS A 6 -5.79 13.67 0.91
CA CYS A 6 -7.11 13.15 0.57
C CYS A 6 -7.88 12.88 1.86
N ILE A 7 -8.84 13.73 2.17
CA ILE A 7 -9.86 13.47 3.18
C ILE A 7 -11.04 12.85 2.44
N ARG A 8 -11.34 11.60 2.74
CA ARG A 8 -12.50 10.90 2.20
C ARG A 8 -13.49 10.67 3.32
N ASP A 9 -14.45 11.58 3.42
CA ASP A 9 -15.59 11.40 4.30
C ASP A 9 -16.64 10.56 3.58
N SER A 10 -16.88 9.35 4.06
CA SER A 10 -18.06 8.60 3.67
C SER A 10 -19.17 8.88 4.67
N LEU A 11 -19.91 9.97 4.43
CA LEU A 11 -21.18 10.20 5.10
C LEU A 11 -22.18 9.19 4.58
N THR A 12 -22.47 8.16 5.36
CA THR A 12 -23.62 7.33 5.11
C THR A 12 -24.89 8.15 5.40
N THR A 13 -25.71 8.31 4.37
CA THR A 13 -26.93 9.10 4.38
C THR A 13 -27.91 8.67 5.48
N PRO A 14 -28.70 9.61 6.02
CA PRO A 14 -29.51 9.44 7.24
C PRO A 14 -30.74 8.52 7.11
N PHE A 15 -30.93 7.85 5.99
CA PHE A 15 -32.16 7.08 5.75
C PHE A 15 -32.32 5.78 6.55
N ASN A 16 -31.25 5.27 7.18
CA ASN A 16 -31.33 4.13 8.10
C ASN A 16 -30.12 4.11 9.05
N LYS A 17 -30.11 5.03 9.99
CA LYS A 17 -29.05 5.18 11.00
C LYS A 17 -28.82 3.94 11.87
N GLU A 18 -29.82 3.06 11.95
CA GLU A 18 -29.77 1.85 12.78
C GLU A 18 -28.98 0.69 12.12
N ASN A 19 -28.80 0.71 10.80
CA ASN A 19 -28.21 -0.40 10.04
C ASN A 19 -26.78 -0.15 9.54
N TYR A 20 -26.27 1.06 9.63
CA TYR A 20 -24.94 1.45 9.12
C TYR A 20 -24.08 2.03 10.22
N GLY A 21 -22.87 1.47 10.35
CA GLY A 21 -21.84 2.08 11.23
C GLY A 21 -21.15 3.26 10.55
N ALA A 22 -20.85 4.31 11.31
CA ALA A 22 -20.09 5.45 10.82
C ALA A 22 -18.62 5.10 10.67
N LEU A 23 -18.00 5.50 9.53
CA LEU A 23 -16.58 5.37 9.27
C LEU A 23 -15.97 6.75 9.01
N TYR A 24 -14.98 7.12 9.81
CA TYR A 24 -14.17 8.31 9.61
C TYR A 24 -12.74 7.88 9.30
N ALA A 25 -12.20 8.34 8.17
CA ALA A 25 -10.85 7.99 7.78
C ALA A 25 -10.15 9.17 7.11
N GLY A 26 -8.88 9.35 7.46
CA GLY A 26 -7.99 10.33 6.85
C GLY A 26 -6.69 9.67 6.41
N ARG A 27 -6.13 10.08 5.26
CA ARG A 27 -4.85 9.63 4.75
C ARG A 27 -4.04 10.82 4.25
N LEU A 28 -2.83 10.92 4.75
CA LEU A 28 -1.82 11.88 4.32
C LEU A 28 -0.72 11.15 3.58
N THR A 29 -0.41 11.57 2.37
CA THR A 29 0.70 11.05 1.58
C THR A 29 1.65 12.20 1.27
N THR A 30 2.94 12.02 1.57
CA THR A 30 3.98 13.02 1.31
C THR A 30 5.09 12.41 0.48
N TYR A 31 5.63 13.20 -0.44
CA TYR A 31 6.72 12.81 -1.32
C TYR A 31 7.94 13.67 -1.04
N TRP A 32 9.07 13.05 -0.83
CA TRP A 32 10.34 13.70 -0.53
C TRP A 32 11.41 13.24 -1.52
N PRO A 33 12.33 14.11 -1.87
CA PRO A 33 13.53 13.67 -2.59
C PRO A 33 14.30 12.67 -1.73
N GLY A 34 14.84 11.62 -2.35
CA GLY A 34 15.67 10.66 -1.66
C GLY A 34 17.06 11.22 -1.34
N ILE A 35 17.88 10.41 -0.66
CA ILE A 35 19.25 10.78 -0.25
C ILE A 35 20.15 11.00 -1.46
N LEU A 36 19.94 10.23 -2.52
CA LEU A 36 20.72 10.33 -3.75
C LEU A 36 19.87 10.93 -4.89
N ARG A 37 20.56 11.41 -5.92
CA ARG A 37 19.93 11.94 -7.13
C ARG A 37 19.06 10.87 -7.79
N ASN A 38 17.84 11.22 -8.17
CA ASN A 38 16.83 10.34 -8.77
C ASN A 38 16.21 9.28 -7.84
N HIS A 39 16.44 9.37 -6.54
CA HIS A 39 15.73 8.58 -5.54
C HIS A 39 14.49 9.32 -5.05
N GLY A 40 13.50 8.58 -4.60
CA GLY A 40 12.27 9.15 -4.03
C GLY A 40 11.88 8.44 -2.75
N LEU A 41 11.41 9.22 -1.78
CA LEU A 41 10.83 8.71 -0.55
C LEU A 41 9.36 9.12 -0.50
N MET A 42 8.48 8.14 -0.38
CA MET A 42 7.05 8.33 -0.15
C MET A 42 6.73 7.90 1.28
N LEU A 43 6.13 8.80 2.03
CA LEU A 43 5.61 8.52 3.36
C LEU A 43 4.09 8.64 3.33
N ARG A 44 3.41 7.64 3.84
CA ARG A 44 1.95 7.59 3.91
C ARG A 44 1.55 7.32 5.35
N PHE A 45 0.76 8.22 5.90
CA PHE A 45 0.14 8.08 7.20
C PHE A 45 -1.36 8.04 7.05
N GLY A 46 -2.03 7.16 7.76
CA GLY A 46 -3.48 7.04 7.74
C GLY A 46 -4.03 6.77 9.13
N TYR A 47 -5.21 7.34 9.40
CA TYR A 47 -6.01 7.06 10.59
C TYR A 47 -7.44 6.76 10.19
N GLN A 48 -8.02 5.75 10.81
CA GLN A 48 -9.40 5.34 10.61
C GLN A 48 -10.06 5.07 11.95
N TYR A 49 -11.27 5.58 12.10
CA TYR A 49 -12.17 5.30 13.20
C TYR A 49 -13.48 4.77 12.66
N GLN A 50 -13.94 3.64 13.16
CA GLN A 50 -15.20 3.03 12.78
C GLN A 50 -16.04 2.79 14.04
N GLU A 51 -17.26 3.28 14.02
CA GLU A 51 -18.24 2.99 15.06
C GLU A 51 -18.82 1.60 14.81
N LEU A 52 -18.46 0.66 15.67
CA LEU A 52 -18.97 -0.71 15.66
C LEU A 52 -20.12 -0.81 16.66
N ASP A 53 -21.26 -0.18 16.34
CA ASP A 53 -22.47 -0.41 17.10
C ASP A 53 -22.98 -1.84 16.81
N GLY A 54 -23.28 -2.59 17.88
CA GLY A 54 -23.69 -4.00 17.79
C GLY A 54 -25.00 -4.27 17.01
N LYS A 55 -25.62 -3.21 16.47
CA LYS A 55 -26.80 -3.23 15.62
C LYS A 55 -26.52 -3.02 14.14
N ALA A 56 -25.28 -2.63 13.79
CA ALA A 56 -24.95 -2.35 12.40
C ALA A 56 -24.87 -3.64 11.58
N LEU A 57 -25.81 -3.82 10.65
CA LEU A 57 -25.86 -4.94 9.71
C LEU A 57 -24.82 -4.80 8.59
N TYR A 58 -24.42 -3.58 8.25
CA TYR A 58 -23.49 -3.27 7.19
C TYR A 58 -22.33 -2.44 7.71
N LEU A 59 -21.12 -2.97 7.58
CA LEU A 59 -19.90 -2.26 7.93
C LEU A 59 -19.21 -1.79 6.66
N PRO A 60 -18.81 -0.50 6.56
CA PRO A 60 -18.05 0.00 5.42
C PRO A 60 -16.71 -0.74 5.31
N LYS A 61 -16.22 -0.86 4.06
CA LYS A 61 -14.90 -1.42 3.82
C LYS A 61 -13.82 -0.50 4.41
N HIS A 62 -12.78 -1.09 4.96
CA HIS A 62 -11.62 -0.34 5.44
C HIS A 62 -11.01 0.51 4.32
N LEU A 63 -10.73 1.77 4.64
CA LEU A 63 -10.06 2.70 3.74
C LEU A 63 -8.55 2.56 3.79
N LEU A 64 -8.02 2.15 4.94
CA LEU A 64 -6.59 1.98 5.13
C LEU A 64 -6.16 0.60 4.64
N GLU A 65 -5.11 0.60 3.85
CA GLU A 65 -4.50 -0.62 3.37
C GLU A 65 -3.77 -1.35 4.51
N LYS A 66 -3.90 -2.66 4.54
CA LYS A 66 -3.13 -3.52 5.44
C LYS A 66 -1.62 -3.46 5.11
N PRO A 67 -0.73 -3.75 6.06
CA PRO A 67 0.68 -3.98 5.77
C PRO A 67 0.86 -5.14 4.78
N ARG A 68 1.86 -5.05 3.94
CA ARG A 68 2.21 -6.11 2.98
C ARG A 68 2.57 -7.39 3.72
N GLY A 69 2.22 -8.55 3.14
CA GLY A 69 2.47 -9.86 3.74
C GLY A 69 1.43 -10.33 4.77
N TYR A 70 0.41 -9.55 5.04
CA TYR A 70 -0.70 -9.96 5.90
C TYR A 70 -1.95 -10.26 5.08
N ASN A 71 -2.47 -11.49 5.17
CA ASN A 71 -3.63 -11.92 4.38
C ASN A 71 -4.96 -11.48 4.97
N PHE A 72 -5.02 -11.24 6.28
CA PHE A 72 -6.26 -10.92 6.96
C PHE A 72 -6.29 -9.45 7.38
N GLN A 73 -7.42 -8.80 7.10
CA GLN A 73 -7.76 -7.50 7.63
C GLN A 73 -8.92 -7.70 8.62
N TYR A 74 -8.64 -7.47 9.89
CA TYR A 74 -9.66 -7.54 10.92
C TYR A 74 -10.54 -6.28 10.86
N GLN A 75 -11.84 -6.43 11.16
CA GLN A 75 -12.67 -5.27 11.44
C GLN A 75 -12.13 -4.57 12.68
N THR A 76 -11.84 -3.31 12.55
CA THR A 76 -11.17 -2.53 13.59
C THR A 76 -12.00 -1.32 13.95
N HIS A 77 -12.15 -1.07 15.26
CA HIS A 77 -12.76 0.14 15.78
C HIS A 77 -11.87 1.35 15.53
N ARG A 78 -10.55 1.19 15.74
CA ARG A 78 -9.54 2.21 15.45
C ARG A 78 -8.36 1.56 14.75
N GLN A 79 -7.89 2.23 13.73
CA GLN A 79 -6.70 1.79 13.00
C GLN A 79 -5.87 3.01 12.64
N TRP A 80 -4.57 2.91 12.82
CA TRP A 80 -3.65 3.81 12.17
C TRP A 80 -2.57 3.01 11.45
N ALA A 81 -2.14 3.53 10.33
CA ALA A 81 -1.17 2.90 9.46
C ALA A 81 -0.11 3.90 9.04
N PHE A 82 1.12 3.44 9.02
CA PHE A 82 2.27 4.16 8.49
C PHE A 82 2.94 3.29 7.43
N LYS A 83 3.21 3.87 6.26
CA LYS A 83 3.96 3.21 5.18
C LYS A 83 5.05 4.14 4.70
N ALA A 84 6.24 3.60 4.56
CA ALA A 84 7.39 4.28 3.97
C ALA A 84 7.87 3.45 2.77
N ASP A 85 7.97 4.09 1.61
CA ASP A 85 8.46 3.48 0.39
C ASP A 85 9.63 4.32 -0.13
N TYR A 86 10.79 3.70 -0.30
CA TYR A 86 11.99 4.32 -0.82
C TYR A 86 12.34 3.75 -2.19
N ALA A 87 12.12 4.54 -3.23
CA ALA A 87 12.33 4.15 -4.62
C ALA A 87 13.78 4.43 -5.06
N LEU A 88 14.40 3.40 -5.62
CA LEU A 88 15.77 3.40 -6.11
C LEU A 88 15.78 3.05 -7.60
N PRO A 89 16.24 3.91 -8.50
CA PRO A 89 16.60 3.47 -9.85
C PRO A 89 17.90 2.66 -9.75
N ILE A 90 17.82 1.37 -10.11
CA ILE A 90 19.04 0.53 -10.09
C ILE A 90 19.83 0.71 -11.37
N PHE A 91 19.15 0.52 -12.51
CA PHE A 91 19.81 0.51 -13.80
C PHE A 91 18.80 0.79 -14.92
N SER A 92 19.19 1.59 -15.90
CA SER A 92 18.45 1.85 -17.12
C SER A 92 19.28 1.37 -18.31
N PRO A 93 19.23 0.06 -18.62
CA PRO A 93 20.09 -0.52 -19.63
C PRO A 93 19.76 -0.04 -21.05
N ASP A 94 18.51 0.39 -21.27
CA ASP A 94 18.01 0.72 -22.61
C ASP A 94 18.42 -0.33 -23.66
N PHE A 95 18.26 -1.61 -23.29
CA PHE A 95 18.78 -2.74 -24.04
C PHE A 95 17.66 -3.50 -24.76
N SER A 96 17.86 -3.76 -26.04
CA SER A 96 16.95 -4.56 -26.86
C SER A 96 17.49 -5.96 -27.13
N ILE A 97 16.69 -6.98 -26.85
CA ILE A 97 16.97 -8.36 -27.24
C ILE A 97 16.21 -8.64 -28.55
N GLY A 98 16.89 -8.42 -29.67
CA GLY A 98 16.27 -8.51 -30.98
C GLY A 98 15.17 -7.45 -31.19
N SER A 99 14.15 -7.79 -31.97
CA SER A 99 12.97 -6.94 -32.19
C SER A 99 11.81 -7.22 -31.23
N LEU A 100 11.97 -8.18 -30.33
CA LEU A 100 10.89 -8.74 -29.51
C LEU A 100 10.79 -8.13 -28.12
N ILE A 101 11.92 -7.89 -27.47
CA ILE A 101 11.98 -7.44 -26.07
C ILE A 101 12.87 -6.22 -25.94
N TYR A 102 12.34 -5.17 -25.31
CA TYR A 102 13.10 -3.99 -24.95
C TYR A 102 13.00 -3.75 -23.43
N ILE A 103 14.14 -3.86 -22.75
CA ILE A 103 14.23 -3.60 -21.31
C ILE A 103 14.52 -2.12 -21.11
N ARG A 104 13.54 -1.42 -20.57
CA ARG A 104 13.60 0.05 -20.38
C ARG A 104 14.36 0.42 -19.12
N ARG A 105 13.99 -0.18 -18.00
CA ARG A 105 14.60 0.16 -16.72
C ARG A 105 14.36 -0.94 -15.68
N MET A 106 15.25 -0.98 -14.72
CA MET A 106 15.16 -1.77 -13.51
C MET A 106 15.17 -0.85 -12.30
N ARG A 107 14.22 -1.04 -11.42
CA ARG A 107 14.09 -0.25 -10.18
C ARG A 107 13.87 -1.16 -8.99
N ALA A 108 14.33 -0.73 -7.82
CA ALA A 108 13.95 -1.33 -6.56
C ALA A 108 13.14 -0.36 -5.73
N ASN A 109 12.33 -0.90 -4.85
CA ASN A 109 11.62 -0.16 -3.84
C ASN A 109 11.83 -0.84 -2.50
N LEU A 110 12.44 -0.15 -1.54
CA LEU A 110 12.53 -0.61 -0.16
C LEU A 110 11.29 -0.11 0.57
N PHE A 111 10.63 -0.97 1.32
CA PHE A 111 9.44 -0.54 2.03
C PHE A 111 9.45 -0.97 3.49
N TYR A 112 8.75 -0.19 4.29
CA TYR A 112 8.41 -0.48 5.67
C TYR A 112 6.95 -0.12 5.92
N ASP A 113 6.16 -1.09 6.36
CA ASP A 113 4.74 -0.94 6.66
C ASP A 113 4.51 -1.21 8.15
N LEU A 114 3.76 -0.35 8.80
CA LEU A 114 3.36 -0.49 10.20
C LEU A 114 1.88 -0.18 10.33
N SER A 115 1.12 -1.04 10.98
CA SER A 115 -0.28 -0.81 11.30
C SER A 115 -0.56 -1.21 12.75
N ARG A 116 -1.31 -0.37 13.45
CA ARG A 116 -1.85 -0.70 14.77
C ARG A 116 -3.37 -0.68 14.71
N ASN A 117 -3.94 -1.76 15.16
CA ASN A 117 -5.35 -2.05 15.04
C ASN A 117 -5.95 -2.30 16.43
N GLN A 118 -7.09 -1.72 16.70
CA GLN A 118 -7.88 -1.97 17.90
C GLN A 118 -9.25 -2.52 17.47
N ALA A 119 -9.51 -3.79 17.76
CA ALA A 119 -10.71 -4.48 17.32
C ALA A 119 -11.99 -4.00 18.04
N ARG A 120 -11.88 -3.57 19.29
CA ARG A 120 -13.00 -3.08 20.11
C ARG A 120 -12.59 -1.83 20.84
N SER A 121 -13.55 -1.00 21.22
CA SER A 121 -13.34 0.29 21.92
C SER A 121 -12.46 0.19 23.18
N LYS A 122 -12.54 -0.93 23.91
CA LYS A 122 -11.74 -1.23 25.11
C LYS A 122 -10.79 -2.42 24.90
N GLY A 123 -10.56 -2.84 23.64
CA GLY A 123 -9.70 -4.00 23.32
C GLY A 123 -8.22 -3.64 23.31
N ALA A 124 -7.38 -4.67 23.37
CA ALA A 124 -5.94 -4.52 23.22
C ALA A 124 -5.58 -4.07 21.80
N TRP A 125 -4.50 -3.31 21.68
CA TRP A 125 -3.92 -2.92 20.41
C TRP A 125 -3.09 -4.08 19.84
N THR A 126 -3.37 -4.43 18.59
CA THR A 126 -2.55 -5.37 17.83
C THR A 126 -1.69 -4.58 16.86
N THR A 127 -0.40 -4.81 16.89
CA THR A 127 0.57 -4.20 15.98
C THR A 127 0.92 -5.21 14.91
N GLN A 128 0.95 -4.78 13.66
CA GLN A 128 1.39 -5.55 12.50
C GLN A 128 2.43 -4.73 11.76
N SER A 129 3.59 -5.31 11.53
CA SER A 129 4.68 -4.63 10.83
C SER A 129 5.38 -5.56 9.87
N SER A 130 5.78 -5.01 8.73
CA SER A 130 6.52 -5.72 7.70
C SER A 130 7.51 -4.80 7.02
N PHE A 131 8.59 -5.37 6.55
CA PHE A 131 9.55 -4.70 5.69
C PHE A 131 9.92 -5.61 4.53
N GLY A 132 10.48 -5.01 3.49
CA GLY A 132 10.88 -5.78 2.34
C GLY A 132 11.38 -4.94 1.19
N THR A 133 11.52 -5.61 0.06
CA THR A 133 11.98 -4.97 -1.18
C THR A 133 11.19 -5.48 -2.38
N ASP A 134 10.88 -4.57 -3.29
CA ASP A 134 10.33 -4.87 -4.59
C ASP A 134 11.45 -4.70 -5.62
N LEU A 135 11.67 -5.71 -6.46
CA LEU A 135 12.51 -5.62 -7.65
C LEU A 135 11.58 -5.57 -8.86
N ILE A 136 11.63 -4.49 -9.61
CA ILE A 136 10.66 -4.19 -10.66
C ILE A 136 11.41 -3.96 -11.98
N PHE A 137 10.92 -4.64 -13.02
CA PHE A 137 11.42 -4.55 -14.38
C PHE A 137 10.34 -3.96 -15.29
N ASP A 138 10.64 -2.85 -15.92
CA ASP A 138 9.77 -2.23 -16.93
C ASP A 138 10.33 -2.58 -18.33
N TRP A 139 9.53 -3.25 -19.13
CA TRP A 139 9.91 -3.74 -20.45
C TRP A 139 8.77 -3.62 -21.46
N ASN A 140 9.10 -3.54 -22.72
CA ASN A 140 8.16 -3.50 -23.82
C ASN A 140 8.34 -4.74 -24.68
N VAL A 141 7.23 -5.37 -25.09
CA VAL A 141 7.21 -6.55 -25.95
C VAL A 141 6.68 -6.15 -27.32
N LEU A 142 7.28 -6.73 -28.38
CA LEU A 142 6.79 -6.59 -29.78
C LEU A 142 6.58 -5.15 -30.25
N ARG A 143 7.40 -4.20 -29.79
CA ARG A 143 7.23 -2.75 -30.06
C ARG A 143 5.88 -2.18 -29.66
N MET A 144 5.16 -2.84 -28.75
CA MET A 144 3.93 -2.31 -28.20
C MET A 144 4.23 -1.03 -27.42
N SER A 145 3.35 -0.04 -27.58
CA SER A 145 3.45 1.22 -26.84
C SER A 145 3.19 1.08 -25.35
N TYR A 146 2.62 -0.05 -24.92
CA TYR A 146 2.27 -0.33 -23.55
C TYR A 146 3.40 -1.01 -22.79
N PRO A 147 3.94 -0.40 -21.74
CA PRO A 147 4.96 -1.03 -20.93
C PRO A 147 4.35 -2.15 -20.08
N ILE A 148 5.02 -3.29 -20.05
CA ILE A 148 4.75 -4.37 -19.12
C ILE A 148 5.69 -4.21 -17.94
N THR A 149 5.14 -4.23 -16.75
CA THR A 149 5.90 -4.20 -15.51
C THR A 149 5.81 -5.57 -14.85
N THR A 150 6.94 -6.20 -14.65
CA THR A 150 7.05 -7.43 -13.88
C THR A 150 8.00 -7.23 -12.71
N GLY A 151 7.86 -8.05 -11.69
CA GLY A 151 8.75 -7.93 -10.55
C GLY A 151 8.58 -9.05 -9.54
N VAL A 152 9.43 -8.99 -8.55
CA VAL A 152 9.40 -9.87 -7.39
C VAL A 152 9.39 -9.00 -6.15
N ARG A 153 8.47 -9.29 -5.25
CA ARG A 153 8.38 -8.68 -3.93
C ARG A 153 8.83 -9.66 -2.88
N LEU A 154 9.77 -9.24 -2.08
CA LEU A 154 10.29 -9.98 -0.92
C LEU A 154 9.77 -9.30 0.33
N ILE A 155 9.04 -10.04 1.18
CA ILE A 155 8.40 -9.49 2.37
C ILE A 155 8.84 -10.28 3.58
N GLN A 156 9.22 -9.57 4.64
CA GLN A 156 9.48 -10.12 5.95
C GLN A 156 8.50 -9.49 6.96
N PRO A 157 7.39 -10.18 7.28
CA PRO A 157 6.56 -9.80 8.42
C PRO A 157 7.33 -10.01 9.72
N ILE A 158 7.26 -9.04 10.63
CA ILE A 158 8.03 -9.10 11.89
C ILE A 158 7.34 -10.06 12.86
N ASP A 159 6.00 -10.05 12.91
CA ASP A 159 5.23 -10.82 13.88
C ASP A 159 5.15 -12.32 13.56
N TYR A 160 5.12 -12.69 12.26
CA TYR A 160 4.98 -14.09 11.83
C TYR A 160 6.31 -14.79 11.53
N GLY A 161 7.38 -14.06 11.38
CA GLY A 161 8.71 -14.59 11.10
C GLY A 161 8.87 -15.37 9.78
N LYS A 162 7.80 -15.57 9.00
CA LYS A 162 7.83 -16.30 7.74
C LYS A 162 8.09 -15.36 6.57
N PHE A 163 9.20 -15.57 5.89
CA PHE A 163 9.53 -14.86 4.67
C PHE A 163 8.53 -15.21 3.55
N GLN A 164 8.09 -14.20 2.82
CA GLN A 164 7.12 -14.35 1.73
C GLN A 164 7.71 -13.77 0.44
N VAL A 165 7.40 -14.43 -0.67
CA VAL A 165 7.77 -13.99 -2.02
C VAL A 165 6.50 -13.87 -2.83
N GLU A 166 6.30 -12.69 -3.43
CA GLU A 166 5.16 -12.41 -4.30
C GLU A 166 5.65 -12.01 -5.69
N ALA A 167 5.00 -12.52 -6.73
CA ALA A 167 5.21 -12.05 -8.08
C ALA A 167 4.37 -10.79 -8.34
N LEU A 168 4.99 -9.78 -8.93
CA LEU A 168 4.34 -8.54 -9.34
C LEU A 168 4.15 -8.56 -10.86
N PHE A 169 2.94 -8.24 -11.32
CA PHE A 169 2.63 -8.10 -12.72
C PHE A 169 1.64 -6.96 -12.93
N SER A 170 1.94 -6.08 -13.87
CA SER A 170 1.07 -4.97 -14.24
C SER A 170 1.25 -4.62 -15.71
N ILE A 171 0.15 -4.29 -16.37
CA ILE A 171 0.14 -3.70 -17.71
C ILE A 171 -0.51 -2.33 -17.59
N SER A 172 0.19 -1.30 -18.06
CA SER A 172 -0.35 0.07 -18.09
C SER A 172 -0.88 0.36 -19.49
N PHE A 173 -2.18 0.62 -19.59
CA PHE A 173 -2.84 1.03 -20.82
C PHE A 173 -2.91 2.55 -20.93
#